data_660e64849b15257333a4cd244bc23b56
#
_entry.id   660e64849b15257333a4cd244bc23b56
#
_cell.length_a   1.000
_cell.length_b   1.000
_cell.length_c   1.000
_cell.angle_alpha   90.00
_cell.angle_beta   90.00
_cell.angle_gamma   90.00
#
_symmetry.space_group_name_H-M   'P 1'
#
loop_
_entity.id
_entity.type
_entity.pdbx_description
1 polymer ?
#
loop_
_entity_poly.entity_id
_entity_poly.type
_entity_poly.pdbx_seq_one_letter_code
_entity_poly.pdbx_strand_id
1 'polypeptide(L)'
;MRKFVALMAAAVMLFAFCASANAATQVTIWHTFTDAQQAALEKFAADFNASQSDYEVVVESQAYSGFLDTVYNAVANGVGPNMIINYASTAADYVKDGLVVDLSKYVFDEEIGMADVYNSLPESIKAETVGFSDGGMYALPAVTTGPIFFINKTIYDELGLTAPTTWEELAENSKKIYEAKGVAGFAADSLTDMMQALMMQSGAGYIDVANKSVLFDTEEATAWLKWFGDNVEAGYFALNPTGDYWSNDFNAGLVASYLGSCAGVPYIKPDGFEYTVAPMVRGDKAEWYPAWNRGAIVFNKDEDANKGTYLFVKYFLSPEVNAEWAQAMNALSPYGTTQAGEAYAAFAETMDPSLVAVQADLDIAGALPTVTGSYAVRNALKDAAIAVSGGMSAEDAMAECVATSNAALQE
;
A
#
# COMPACT_ATOMS: atom_id res chain seq x y z
N MET A 1 -57.70 16.70 43.34
CA MET A 1 -56.31 16.30 43.66
C MET A 1 -55.93 14.88 43.21
N ARG A 2 -56.74 13.85 43.42
CA ARG A 2 -56.41 12.44 43.02
C ARG A 2 -56.26 12.22 41.51
N LYS A 3 -56.96 12.96 40.61
CA LYS A 3 -56.87 12.86 39.14
C LYS A 3 -55.64 13.57 38.56
N PHE A 4 -55.12 14.59 39.25
CA PHE A 4 -53.88 15.28 38.81
C PHE A 4 -52.62 14.52 39.15
N VAL A 5 -52.60 13.76 40.26
CA VAL A 5 -51.47 12.92 40.65
C VAL A 5 -51.33 11.70 39.73
N ALA A 6 -52.44 11.15 39.21
CA ALA A 6 -52.43 10.03 38.28
C ALA A 6 -51.92 10.44 36.88
N LEU A 7 -52.19 11.69 36.43
CA LEU A 7 -51.66 12.20 35.13
C LEU A 7 -50.17 12.52 35.21
N MET A 8 -49.65 13.00 36.33
CA MET A 8 -48.22 13.22 36.50
C MET A 8 -47.41 11.91 36.63
N ALA A 9 -47.99 10.88 37.25
CA ALA A 9 -47.34 9.56 37.34
C ALA A 9 -47.31 8.84 35.98
N ALA A 10 -48.32 9.02 35.11
CA ALA A 10 -48.33 8.49 33.74
C ALA A 10 -47.37 9.24 32.82
N ALA A 11 -47.20 10.57 32.96
CA ALA A 11 -46.23 11.35 32.23
C ALA A 11 -44.77 11.02 32.63
N VAL A 12 -44.49 10.75 33.90
CA VAL A 12 -43.15 10.33 34.37
C VAL A 12 -42.84 8.91 33.92
N MET A 13 -43.83 8.00 33.81
CA MET A 13 -43.57 6.66 33.24
C MET A 13 -43.40 6.63 31.72
N LEU A 14 -43.98 7.57 30.97
CA LEU A 14 -43.71 7.70 29.52
C LEU A 14 -42.31 8.30 29.25
N PHE A 15 -41.76 9.13 30.16
CA PHE A 15 -40.40 9.66 30.04
C PHE A 15 -39.31 8.66 30.49
N ALA A 16 -39.66 7.68 31.31
CA ALA A 16 -38.71 6.65 31.78
C ALA A 16 -38.47 5.51 30.76
N PHE A 17 -39.23 5.47 29.63
CA PHE A 17 -39.06 4.45 28.58
C PHE A 17 -38.23 4.96 27.37
N CYS A 18 -37.74 6.20 27.42
CA CYS A 18 -36.92 6.81 26.34
C CYS A 18 -35.46 7.04 26.75
N ALA A 19 -34.92 6.35 27.74
CA ALA A 19 -33.54 6.60 28.19
C ALA A 19 -32.78 5.30 28.50
N SER A 20 -32.70 4.41 27.53
CA SER A 20 -31.54 3.54 27.37
C SER A 20 -31.20 3.50 25.91
N ALA A 21 -30.96 4.64 25.30
CA ALA A 21 -30.06 4.66 24.16
C ALA A 21 -28.71 4.24 24.77
N ASN A 22 -28.31 2.98 24.60
CA ASN A 22 -26.91 2.62 24.79
C ASN A 22 -26.11 3.62 23.94
N ALA A 23 -25.10 4.27 24.54
CA ALA A 23 -24.21 5.08 23.77
C ALA A 23 -23.62 4.19 22.65
N ALA A 24 -23.58 4.69 21.43
CA ALA A 24 -22.99 3.97 20.32
C ALA A 24 -21.55 3.54 20.68
N THR A 25 -21.17 2.32 20.31
CA THR A 25 -19.80 1.86 20.50
C THR A 25 -18.88 2.61 19.55
N GLN A 26 -17.89 3.31 20.11
CA GLN A 26 -16.97 4.11 19.32
C GLN A 26 -15.95 3.23 18.60
N VAL A 27 -15.74 3.49 17.30
CA VAL A 27 -14.74 2.88 16.43
C VAL A 27 -13.81 3.96 15.91
N THR A 28 -12.55 3.95 16.34
CA THR A 28 -11.56 4.96 15.95
C THR A 28 -10.67 4.44 14.82
N ILE A 29 -10.52 5.25 13.77
CA ILE A 29 -9.67 4.96 12.60
C ILE A 29 -8.54 5.98 12.57
N TRP A 30 -7.28 5.51 12.59
CA TRP A 30 -6.13 6.38 12.37
C TRP A 30 -5.64 6.28 10.94
N HIS A 31 -5.29 7.42 10.36
CA HIS A 31 -4.79 7.52 8.99
C HIS A 31 -3.77 8.66 8.82
N THR A 32 -3.08 8.64 7.67
CA THR A 32 -2.11 9.67 7.28
C THR A 32 -2.49 10.36 5.96
N PHE A 33 -3.74 10.21 5.55
CA PHE A 33 -4.23 10.80 4.31
C PHE A 33 -4.46 12.30 4.46
N THR A 34 -4.39 13.03 3.34
CA THR A 34 -4.63 14.47 3.25
C THR A 34 -5.63 14.78 2.12
N ASP A 35 -6.09 16.01 2.05
CA ASP A 35 -6.90 16.53 0.93
C ASP A 35 -8.13 15.67 0.58
N ALA A 36 -8.26 15.30 -0.70
CA ALA A 36 -9.41 14.53 -1.20
C ALA A 36 -9.55 13.14 -0.54
N GLN A 37 -8.44 12.51 -0.21
CA GLN A 37 -8.42 11.19 0.45
C GLN A 37 -8.97 11.27 1.87
N GLN A 38 -8.55 12.27 2.63
CA GLN A 38 -9.07 12.52 3.98
C GLN A 38 -10.55 12.87 3.91
N ALA A 39 -10.96 13.78 3.03
CA ALA A 39 -12.35 14.19 2.88
C ALA A 39 -13.27 13.01 2.50
N ALA A 40 -12.80 12.09 1.64
CA ALA A 40 -13.55 10.89 1.29
C ALA A 40 -13.73 9.97 2.52
N LEU A 41 -12.67 9.72 3.29
CA LEU A 41 -12.74 8.85 4.47
C LEU A 41 -13.66 9.45 5.56
N GLU A 42 -13.58 10.75 5.80
CA GLU A 42 -14.47 11.48 6.73
C GLU A 42 -15.93 11.39 6.28
N LYS A 43 -16.19 11.54 4.95
CA LYS A 43 -17.54 11.35 4.38
C LYS A 43 -18.05 9.95 4.62
N PHE A 44 -17.26 8.91 4.35
CA PHE A 44 -17.69 7.53 4.56
C PHE A 44 -18.00 7.23 6.02
N ALA A 45 -17.22 7.76 6.96
CA ALA A 45 -17.52 7.66 8.38
C ALA A 45 -18.85 8.33 8.73
N ALA A 46 -19.09 9.55 8.21
CA ALA A 46 -20.33 10.28 8.44
C ALA A 46 -21.55 9.56 7.85
N ASP A 47 -21.44 9.02 6.62
CA ASP A 47 -22.52 8.29 5.96
C ASP A 47 -22.83 6.97 6.69
N PHE A 48 -21.80 6.24 7.14
CA PHE A 48 -21.97 5.04 7.96
C PHE A 48 -22.67 5.37 9.29
N ASN A 49 -22.23 6.40 10.00
CA ASN A 49 -22.83 6.85 11.25
C ASN A 49 -24.29 7.28 11.07
N ALA A 50 -24.64 7.88 9.92
CA ALA A 50 -26.02 8.26 9.61
C ALA A 50 -26.92 7.07 9.25
N SER A 51 -26.36 5.93 8.85
CA SER A 51 -27.09 4.74 8.40
C SER A 51 -27.57 3.82 9.54
N GLN A 52 -26.98 3.95 10.71
CA GLN A 52 -27.26 3.10 11.89
C GLN A 52 -26.98 3.87 13.20
N SER A 53 -27.25 3.29 14.36
CA SER A 53 -27.11 3.95 15.68
C SER A 53 -26.27 3.17 16.69
N ASP A 54 -25.80 1.99 16.34
CA ASP A 54 -25.13 1.08 17.28
C ASP A 54 -23.64 1.40 17.40
N TYR A 55 -23.04 2.00 16.36
CA TYR A 55 -21.62 2.30 16.27
C TYR A 55 -21.39 3.74 15.81
N GLU A 56 -20.34 4.37 16.34
CA GLU A 56 -19.87 5.69 15.92
C GLU A 56 -18.43 5.62 15.44
N VAL A 57 -18.22 5.76 14.13
CA VAL A 57 -16.89 5.80 13.51
C VAL A 57 -16.32 7.21 13.63
N VAL A 58 -15.12 7.31 14.20
CA VAL A 58 -14.34 8.55 14.33
C VAL A 58 -13.03 8.39 13.56
N VAL A 59 -12.73 9.35 12.68
CA VAL A 59 -11.54 9.36 11.84
C VAL A 59 -10.54 10.36 12.41
N GLU A 60 -9.31 9.93 12.65
CA GLU A 60 -8.24 10.75 13.23
C GLU A 60 -7.00 10.77 12.34
N SER A 61 -6.63 11.96 11.88
CA SER A 61 -5.40 12.16 11.11
C SER A 61 -4.18 12.13 12.03
N GLN A 62 -3.13 11.43 11.59
CA GLN A 62 -1.85 11.27 12.29
C GLN A 62 -0.70 11.75 11.40
N ALA A 63 0.43 12.11 12.02
CA ALA A 63 1.64 12.44 11.28
C ALA A 63 2.12 11.22 10.47
N TYR A 64 2.56 11.44 9.22
CA TYR A 64 3.09 10.37 8.36
C TYR A 64 4.38 9.78 8.91
N SER A 65 5.32 10.66 9.34
CA SER A 65 6.60 10.22 9.90
C SER A 65 6.40 9.53 11.24
N GLY A 66 6.90 8.30 11.38
CA GLY A 66 6.78 7.49 12.58
C GLY A 66 5.37 6.96 12.86
N PHE A 67 4.49 6.97 11.87
CA PHE A 67 3.10 6.51 12.01
C PHE A 67 3.02 5.09 12.54
N LEU A 68 3.73 4.15 11.93
CA LEU A 68 3.67 2.74 12.29
C LEU A 68 4.18 2.49 13.71
N ASP A 69 5.26 3.15 14.12
CA ASP A 69 5.78 3.07 15.49
C ASP A 69 4.77 3.62 16.50
N THR A 70 4.11 4.74 16.14
CA THR A 70 3.05 5.34 16.96
C THR A 70 1.88 4.38 17.13
N VAL A 71 1.42 3.78 16.04
CA VAL A 71 0.32 2.79 16.07
C VAL A 71 0.71 1.58 16.89
N TYR A 72 1.88 0.98 16.65
CA TYR A 72 2.34 -0.20 17.37
C TYR A 72 2.37 0.05 18.89
N ASN A 73 3.03 1.13 19.29
CA ASN A 73 3.12 1.50 20.70
C ASN A 73 1.74 1.75 21.34
N ALA A 74 0.83 2.41 20.64
CA ALA A 74 -0.51 2.69 21.13
C ALA A 74 -1.34 1.40 21.27
N VAL A 75 -1.32 0.53 20.25
CA VAL A 75 -2.06 -0.74 20.25
C VAL A 75 -1.53 -1.68 21.32
N ALA A 76 -0.22 -1.85 21.44
CA ALA A 76 0.42 -2.68 22.46
C ALA A 76 0.07 -2.23 23.90
N ASN A 77 -0.19 -0.93 24.09
CA ASN A 77 -0.62 -0.38 25.37
C ASN A 77 -2.16 -0.30 25.54
N GLY A 78 -2.94 -0.81 24.59
CA GLY A 78 -4.41 -0.86 24.65
C GLY A 78 -5.12 0.48 24.40
N VAL A 79 -4.40 1.53 23.96
CA VAL A 79 -4.94 2.88 23.70
C VAL A 79 -4.93 3.26 22.23
N GLY A 80 -4.59 2.32 21.34
CA GLY A 80 -4.53 2.52 19.89
C GLY A 80 -5.91 2.54 19.22
N PRO A 81 -5.95 2.79 17.89
CA PRO A 81 -7.18 2.79 17.11
C PRO A 81 -7.81 1.40 17.03
N ASN A 82 -9.03 1.33 16.48
CA ASN A 82 -9.67 0.08 16.09
C ASN A 82 -9.21 -0.38 14.71
N MET A 83 -8.84 0.56 13.83
CA MET A 83 -8.45 0.24 12.46
C MET A 83 -7.41 1.24 11.93
N ILE A 84 -6.54 0.75 11.09
CA ILE A 84 -5.73 1.57 10.18
C ILE A 84 -5.92 1.08 8.73
N ILE A 85 -5.54 1.92 7.76
CA ILE A 85 -5.49 1.54 6.35
C ILE A 85 -4.02 1.47 5.94
N ASN A 86 -3.52 0.23 5.78
CA ASN A 86 -2.11 -0.01 5.44
C ASN A 86 -1.94 -1.33 4.66
N TYR A 87 -0.70 -1.74 4.40
CA TYR A 87 -0.35 -2.95 3.67
C TYR A 87 -0.42 -4.19 4.57
N ALA A 88 -0.74 -5.35 3.99
CA ALA A 88 -0.80 -6.63 4.72
C ALA A 88 0.51 -6.94 5.46
N SER A 89 1.67 -6.63 4.87
CA SER A 89 2.98 -6.83 5.51
C SER A 89 3.12 -6.10 6.85
N THR A 90 2.43 -4.98 7.04
CA THR A 90 2.41 -4.24 8.31
C THR A 90 1.71 -5.04 9.41
N ALA A 91 0.77 -5.92 9.06
CA ALA A 91 0.03 -6.68 10.06
C ALA A 91 0.85 -7.82 10.67
N ALA A 92 1.92 -8.29 10.03
CA ALA A 92 2.68 -9.46 10.47
C ALA A 92 3.21 -9.36 11.91
N ASP A 93 3.74 -8.20 12.30
CA ASP A 93 4.25 -7.99 13.65
C ASP A 93 3.12 -7.94 14.69
N TYR A 94 1.96 -7.40 14.32
CA TYR A 94 0.78 -7.38 15.18
C TYR A 94 0.16 -8.78 15.34
N VAL A 95 0.22 -9.63 14.30
CA VAL A 95 -0.27 -11.03 14.36
C VAL A 95 0.50 -11.82 15.41
N LYS A 96 1.83 -11.71 15.42
CA LYS A 96 2.72 -12.38 16.40
C LYS A 96 2.30 -12.08 17.85
N ASP A 97 1.86 -10.86 18.12
CA ASP A 97 1.50 -10.38 19.45
C ASP A 97 0.00 -10.52 19.76
N GLY A 98 -0.80 -11.10 18.84
CA GLY A 98 -2.24 -11.28 19.00
C GLY A 98 -3.04 -9.96 19.03
N LEU A 99 -2.49 -8.90 18.45
CA LEU A 99 -3.04 -7.54 18.50
C LEU A 99 -4.06 -7.24 17.40
N VAL A 100 -4.21 -8.12 16.41
CA VAL A 100 -5.11 -7.96 15.26
C VAL A 100 -6.19 -9.03 15.24
N VAL A 101 -7.30 -8.69 14.60
CA VAL A 101 -8.46 -9.57 14.45
C VAL A 101 -8.32 -10.42 13.20
N ASP A 102 -8.47 -11.73 13.33
CA ASP A 102 -8.73 -12.59 12.17
C ASP A 102 -10.11 -12.28 11.60
N LEU A 103 -10.11 -11.61 10.44
CA LEU A 103 -11.32 -11.15 9.78
C LEU A 103 -12.09 -12.27 9.07
N SER A 104 -11.50 -13.46 8.89
CA SER A 104 -12.14 -14.59 8.20
C SER A 104 -13.46 -14.99 8.85
N LYS A 105 -13.54 -14.95 10.19
CA LYS A 105 -14.75 -15.26 10.96
C LYS A 105 -15.92 -14.31 10.63
N TYR A 106 -15.60 -13.06 10.29
CA TYR A 106 -16.63 -12.08 9.91
C TYR A 106 -16.91 -12.09 8.40
N VAL A 107 -15.87 -12.20 7.58
CA VAL A 107 -16.01 -12.20 6.10
C VAL A 107 -16.92 -13.32 5.63
N PHE A 108 -16.83 -14.50 6.26
CA PHE A 108 -17.62 -15.68 5.93
C PHE A 108 -18.82 -15.95 6.86
N ASP A 109 -19.17 -14.98 7.71
CA ASP A 109 -20.36 -15.07 8.57
C ASP A 109 -21.64 -15.07 7.71
N GLU A 110 -22.64 -15.89 8.12
CA GLU A 110 -23.90 -16.07 7.36
C GLU A 110 -24.79 -14.83 7.36
N GLU A 111 -24.74 -13.98 8.42
CA GLU A 111 -25.62 -12.82 8.59
C GLU A 111 -24.95 -11.51 8.15
N ILE A 112 -23.71 -11.31 8.59
CA ILE A 112 -23.01 -10.05 8.39
C ILE A 112 -21.87 -10.13 7.38
N GLY A 113 -21.59 -11.31 6.82
CA GLY A 113 -20.45 -11.55 5.95
C GLY A 113 -20.47 -10.76 4.63
N MET A 114 -19.35 -10.82 3.92
CA MET A 114 -19.18 -10.24 2.59
C MET A 114 -18.39 -11.21 1.67
N ALA A 115 -18.70 -12.50 1.77
CA ALA A 115 -17.99 -13.54 1.03
C ALA A 115 -17.99 -13.31 -0.49
N ASP A 116 -19.09 -12.79 -1.05
CA ASP A 116 -19.19 -12.51 -2.49
C ASP A 116 -18.20 -11.41 -2.92
N VAL A 117 -18.05 -10.35 -2.11
CA VAL A 117 -17.08 -9.28 -2.34
C VAL A 117 -15.67 -9.84 -2.27
N TYR A 118 -15.34 -10.56 -1.19
CA TYR A 118 -14.03 -11.19 -1.01
C TYR A 118 -13.68 -12.16 -2.14
N ASN A 119 -14.63 -13.02 -2.54
CA ASN A 119 -14.42 -13.99 -3.60
C ASN A 119 -14.20 -13.37 -4.98
N SER A 120 -14.57 -12.11 -5.17
CA SER A 120 -14.33 -11.35 -6.41
C SER A 120 -12.89 -10.83 -6.56
N LEU A 121 -12.03 -10.98 -5.54
CA LEU A 121 -10.61 -10.64 -5.62
C LEU A 121 -9.87 -11.59 -6.58
N PRO A 122 -8.83 -11.11 -7.30
CA PRO A 122 -7.86 -11.95 -7.98
C PRO A 122 -7.18 -12.94 -7.03
N GLU A 123 -6.82 -14.13 -7.52
CA GLU A 123 -6.22 -15.19 -6.68
C GLU A 123 -4.89 -14.74 -6.05
N SER A 124 -4.08 -13.94 -6.75
CA SER A 124 -2.82 -13.38 -6.21
C SER A 124 -3.07 -12.47 -4.99
N ILE A 125 -4.13 -11.65 -5.04
CA ILE A 125 -4.50 -10.75 -3.94
C ILE A 125 -5.14 -11.54 -2.79
N LYS A 126 -5.96 -12.56 -3.07
CA LYS A 126 -6.46 -13.48 -2.03
C LYS A 126 -5.31 -14.16 -1.29
N ALA A 127 -4.30 -14.64 -2.04
CA ALA A 127 -3.13 -15.26 -1.45
C ALA A 127 -2.39 -14.30 -0.48
N GLU A 128 -2.32 -13.00 -0.77
CA GLU A 128 -1.75 -12.00 0.13
C GLU A 128 -2.57 -11.84 1.41
N THR A 129 -3.91 -11.84 1.32
CA THR A 129 -4.78 -11.65 2.50
C THR A 129 -4.66 -12.76 3.53
N VAL A 130 -4.27 -13.96 3.12
CA VAL A 130 -4.08 -15.15 3.98
C VAL A 130 -2.63 -15.62 3.99
N GLY A 131 -1.69 -14.83 3.50
CA GLY A 131 -0.26 -15.15 3.41
C GLY A 131 0.48 -15.08 4.74
N PHE A 132 -0.21 -15.05 5.87
CA PHE A 132 0.35 -15.05 7.21
C PHE A 132 0.71 -16.48 7.65
N SER A 133 1.66 -16.59 8.58
CA SER A 133 2.21 -17.89 9.01
C SER A 133 1.18 -18.87 9.60
N ASP A 134 0.09 -18.35 10.15
CA ASP A 134 -1.02 -19.12 10.74
C ASP A 134 -2.21 -19.31 9.77
N GLY A 135 -2.13 -18.71 8.56
CA GLY A 135 -3.21 -18.75 7.56
C GLY A 135 -4.42 -17.88 7.88
N GLY A 136 -4.34 -17.02 8.89
CA GLY A 136 -5.40 -16.06 9.25
C GLY A 136 -5.53 -14.92 8.23
N MET A 137 -6.64 -14.19 8.28
CA MET A 137 -6.95 -13.04 7.42
C MET A 137 -6.87 -11.76 8.24
N TYR A 138 -5.77 -11.03 8.15
CA TYR A 138 -5.52 -9.86 9.02
C TYR A 138 -5.52 -8.52 8.29
N ALA A 139 -5.62 -8.55 6.97
CA ALA A 139 -5.75 -7.35 6.16
C ALA A 139 -6.70 -7.60 4.99
N LEU A 140 -7.59 -6.65 4.73
CA LEU A 140 -8.49 -6.68 3.56
C LEU A 140 -8.15 -5.50 2.66
N PRO A 141 -7.72 -5.73 1.40
CA PRO A 141 -7.33 -4.67 0.50
C PRO A 141 -8.52 -3.75 0.20
N ALA A 142 -8.29 -2.46 0.12
CA ALA A 142 -9.31 -1.48 -0.27
C ALA A 142 -9.02 -0.89 -1.65
N VAL A 143 -7.74 -0.75 -1.99
CA VAL A 143 -7.27 -0.31 -3.30
C VAL A 143 -5.98 -1.03 -3.66
N THR A 144 -5.74 -1.10 -4.96
CA THR A 144 -4.48 -1.54 -5.56
C THR A 144 -3.82 -0.37 -6.28
N THR A 145 -2.57 -0.11 -5.96
CA THR A 145 -1.68 0.79 -6.68
C THR A 145 -0.46 0.02 -7.16
N GLY A 146 0.38 0.67 -7.94
CA GLY A 146 1.62 0.06 -8.37
C GLY A 146 2.60 1.09 -8.90
N PRO A 147 3.86 0.69 -9.13
CA PRO A 147 4.87 1.57 -9.68
C PRO A 147 4.63 1.83 -11.16
N ILE A 148 4.85 3.07 -11.53
CA ILE A 148 4.90 3.55 -12.92
C ILE A 148 6.11 4.43 -13.11
N PHE A 149 6.55 4.60 -14.35
CA PHE A 149 7.52 5.63 -14.70
C PHE A 149 6.83 6.96 -14.92
N PHE A 150 7.33 7.99 -14.23
CA PHE A 150 7.12 9.40 -14.59
C PHE A 150 8.31 9.82 -15.46
N ILE A 151 8.04 10.36 -16.64
CA ILE A 151 9.05 10.64 -17.67
C ILE A 151 8.95 12.11 -18.10
N ASN A 152 10.06 12.83 -18.07
CA ASN A 152 10.19 14.13 -18.70
C ASN A 152 10.15 13.95 -20.21
N LYS A 153 8.94 14.11 -20.77
CA LYS A 153 8.67 13.90 -22.20
C LYS A 153 9.52 14.83 -23.06
N THR A 154 9.73 16.07 -22.62
CA THR A 154 10.53 17.05 -23.36
C THR A 154 11.96 16.56 -23.57
N ILE A 155 12.63 16.07 -22.52
CA ILE A 155 14.00 15.52 -22.62
C ILE A 155 14.02 14.27 -23.52
N TYR A 156 13.04 13.36 -23.34
CA TYR A 156 12.98 12.13 -24.13
C TYR A 156 12.77 12.42 -25.62
N ASP A 157 11.85 13.33 -25.97
CA ASP A 157 11.60 13.75 -27.35
C ASP A 157 12.84 14.42 -27.99
N GLU A 158 13.50 15.33 -27.26
CA GLU A 158 14.71 16.02 -27.74
C GLU A 158 15.86 15.06 -28.06
N LEU A 159 15.99 13.98 -27.30
CA LEU A 159 17.04 12.97 -27.47
C LEU A 159 16.61 11.78 -28.36
N GLY A 160 15.36 11.78 -28.83
CA GLY A 160 14.79 10.69 -29.62
C GLY A 160 14.67 9.38 -28.84
N LEU A 161 14.42 9.46 -27.54
CA LEU A 161 14.26 8.31 -26.64
C LEU A 161 12.79 7.89 -26.55
N THR A 162 12.57 6.59 -26.33
CA THR A 162 11.28 6.02 -25.96
C THR A 162 11.26 5.61 -24.51
N ALA A 163 10.07 5.46 -23.91
CA ALA A 163 9.94 4.90 -22.57
C ALA A 163 10.64 3.52 -22.55
N PRO A 164 11.49 3.24 -21.53
CA PRO A 164 12.18 1.97 -21.44
C PRO A 164 11.21 0.84 -21.13
N THR A 165 11.46 -0.34 -21.68
CA THR A 165 10.70 -1.56 -21.45
C THR A 165 11.50 -2.60 -20.64
N THR A 166 12.83 -2.46 -20.62
CA THR A 166 13.76 -3.29 -19.84
C THR A 166 14.66 -2.43 -18.95
N TRP A 167 15.29 -3.06 -17.95
CA TRP A 167 16.26 -2.41 -17.07
C TRP A 167 17.50 -1.92 -17.82
N GLU A 168 17.94 -2.65 -18.86
CA GLU A 168 19.06 -2.28 -19.70
C GLU A 168 18.73 -1.01 -20.53
N GLU A 169 17.54 -0.96 -21.15
CA GLU A 169 17.08 0.24 -21.87
C GLU A 169 16.99 1.45 -20.96
N LEU A 170 16.55 1.24 -19.70
CA LEU A 170 16.53 2.30 -18.69
C LEU A 170 17.92 2.86 -18.42
N ALA A 171 18.93 1.99 -18.23
CA ALA A 171 20.30 2.43 -17.99
C ALA A 171 20.89 3.14 -19.21
N GLU A 172 20.64 2.61 -20.42
CA GLU A 172 21.09 3.25 -21.66
C GLU A 172 20.47 4.64 -21.87
N ASN A 173 19.17 4.77 -21.64
CA ASN A 173 18.48 6.06 -21.70
C ASN A 173 19.04 7.02 -20.65
N SER A 174 19.23 6.55 -19.41
CA SER A 174 19.75 7.35 -18.31
C SER A 174 21.17 7.87 -18.60
N LYS A 175 22.02 7.02 -19.17
CA LYS A 175 23.36 7.41 -19.63
C LYS A 175 23.28 8.51 -20.68
N LYS A 176 22.49 8.33 -21.76
CA LYS A 176 22.33 9.32 -22.83
C LYS A 176 21.82 10.66 -22.30
N ILE A 177 20.89 10.62 -21.35
CA ILE A 177 20.33 11.81 -20.70
C ILE A 177 21.42 12.52 -19.88
N TYR A 178 22.17 11.79 -19.06
CA TYR A 178 23.23 12.35 -18.25
C TYR A 178 24.33 13.00 -19.11
N GLU A 179 24.76 12.31 -20.15
CA GLU A 179 25.78 12.84 -21.08
C GLU A 179 25.31 14.09 -21.83
N ALA A 180 24.02 14.19 -22.19
CA ALA A 180 23.46 15.29 -22.94
C ALA A 180 22.99 16.48 -22.09
N LYS A 181 22.48 16.23 -20.90
CA LYS A 181 21.77 17.23 -20.07
C LYS A 181 22.44 17.48 -18.70
N GLY A 182 23.31 16.59 -18.25
CA GLY A 182 23.97 16.70 -16.93
C GLY A 182 23.04 16.45 -15.73
N VAL A 183 21.87 15.87 -15.96
CA VAL A 183 20.94 15.46 -14.91
C VAL A 183 20.85 13.94 -14.88
N ALA A 184 20.55 13.35 -13.72
CA ALA A 184 20.33 11.92 -13.63
C ALA A 184 19.13 11.50 -14.49
N GLY A 185 19.29 10.40 -15.23
CA GLY A 185 18.24 9.88 -16.08
C GLY A 185 17.12 9.20 -15.31
N PHE A 186 17.44 8.64 -14.13
CA PHE A 186 16.52 7.84 -13.35
C PHE A 186 16.67 7.99 -11.83
N ALA A 187 15.55 7.81 -11.12
CA ALA A 187 15.47 7.67 -9.67
C ALA A 187 14.31 6.74 -9.28
N ALA A 188 14.20 6.36 -8.00
CA ALA A 188 13.08 5.58 -7.48
C ALA A 188 12.62 6.13 -6.13
N ASP A 189 11.30 6.34 -5.97
CA ASP A 189 10.69 6.76 -4.70
C ASP A 189 10.93 5.73 -3.60
N SER A 190 10.78 4.46 -3.92
CA SER A 190 11.00 3.35 -3.01
C SER A 190 12.14 2.46 -3.51
N LEU A 191 13.31 2.67 -2.97
CA LEU A 191 14.46 1.81 -3.26
C LEU A 191 14.23 0.38 -2.79
N THR A 192 13.48 0.19 -1.70
CA THR A 192 13.08 -1.14 -1.21
C THR A 192 12.26 -1.89 -2.23
N ASP A 193 11.21 -1.27 -2.79
CA ASP A 193 10.31 -1.94 -3.74
C ASP A 193 10.99 -2.17 -5.09
N MET A 194 11.85 -1.23 -5.51
CA MET A 194 12.68 -1.42 -6.69
C MET A 194 13.63 -2.63 -6.55
N MET A 195 14.31 -2.75 -5.40
CA MET A 195 15.21 -3.89 -5.15
C MET A 195 14.45 -5.22 -5.07
N GLN A 196 13.26 -5.24 -4.46
CA GLN A 196 12.40 -6.42 -4.48
C GLN A 196 12.03 -6.83 -5.92
N ALA A 197 11.65 -5.86 -6.75
CA ALA A 197 11.32 -6.10 -8.15
C ALA A 197 12.54 -6.65 -8.92
N LEU A 198 13.73 -6.08 -8.72
CA LEU A 198 14.95 -6.58 -9.33
C LEU A 198 15.25 -8.04 -8.92
N MET A 199 15.11 -8.38 -7.63
CA MET A 199 15.32 -9.76 -7.17
C MET A 199 14.29 -10.72 -7.77
N MET A 200 13.03 -10.37 -7.80
CA MET A 200 11.97 -11.19 -8.39
C MET A 200 12.16 -11.35 -9.91
N GLN A 201 12.45 -10.26 -10.61
CA GLN A 201 12.62 -10.25 -12.07
C GLN A 201 13.96 -10.86 -12.51
N SER A 202 14.95 -10.99 -11.63
CA SER A 202 16.17 -11.76 -11.89
C SER A 202 15.93 -13.27 -12.00
N GLY A 203 14.74 -13.74 -11.60
CA GLY A 203 14.41 -15.16 -11.54
C GLY A 203 14.88 -15.86 -10.25
N ALA A 204 15.57 -15.15 -9.35
CA ALA A 204 16.05 -15.72 -8.09
C ALA A 204 14.92 -16.01 -7.10
N GLY A 205 13.87 -15.17 -7.10
CA GLY A 205 12.82 -15.20 -6.08
C GLY A 205 13.13 -14.32 -4.88
N TYR A 206 12.31 -14.41 -3.79
CA TYR A 206 12.42 -13.50 -2.67
C TYR A 206 12.63 -14.20 -1.33
N ILE A 207 11.62 -14.86 -0.77
CA ILE A 207 11.68 -15.58 0.51
C ILE A 207 11.18 -17.02 0.34
N ASP A 208 11.96 -17.99 0.81
CA ASP A 208 11.52 -19.35 1.07
C ASP A 208 10.92 -19.42 2.48
N VAL A 209 9.60 -19.39 2.55
CA VAL A 209 8.85 -19.41 3.81
C VAL A 209 9.08 -20.70 4.59
N ALA A 210 9.20 -21.83 3.88
CA ALA A 210 9.36 -23.14 4.51
C ALA A 210 10.72 -23.31 5.18
N ASN A 211 11.78 -22.80 4.54
CA ASN A 211 13.15 -22.89 5.05
C ASN A 211 13.57 -21.63 5.82
N LYS A 212 12.70 -20.63 5.92
CA LYS A 212 12.97 -19.34 6.58
C LYS A 212 14.29 -18.72 6.10
N SER A 213 14.43 -18.60 4.78
CA SER A 213 15.64 -18.07 4.14
C SER A 213 15.29 -17.25 2.89
N VAL A 214 16.20 -16.38 2.48
CA VAL A 214 16.05 -15.67 1.22
C VAL A 214 16.46 -16.55 0.03
N LEU A 215 15.87 -16.28 -1.15
CA LEU A 215 16.12 -16.97 -2.39
C LEU A 215 17.09 -16.22 -3.33
N PHE A 216 17.38 -14.97 -3.05
CA PHE A 216 18.21 -14.11 -3.89
C PHE A 216 19.72 -14.16 -3.57
N ASP A 217 20.16 -15.18 -2.83
CA ASP A 217 21.59 -15.48 -2.66
C ASP A 217 22.13 -16.18 -3.93
N THR A 218 22.19 -15.44 -5.03
CA THR A 218 22.59 -15.96 -6.34
C THR A 218 23.53 -14.99 -7.06
N GLU A 219 24.30 -15.52 -8.03
CA GLU A 219 25.19 -14.71 -8.89
C GLU A 219 24.39 -13.68 -9.69
N GLU A 220 23.19 -14.03 -10.18
CA GLU A 220 22.32 -13.14 -10.94
C GLU A 220 21.82 -11.97 -10.10
N ALA A 221 21.34 -12.23 -8.88
CA ALA A 221 20.90 -11.19 -7.98
C ALA A 221 22.04 -10.25 -7.57
N THR A 222 23.23 -10.80 -7.33
CA THR A 222 24.44 -10.02 -7.04
C THR A 222 24.84 -9.16 -8.25
N ALA A 223 24.73 -9.69 -9.47
CA ALA A 223 25.01 -8.92 -10.70
C ALA A 223 24.04 -7.74 -10.87
N TRP A 224 22.75 -7.90 -10.55
CA TRP A 224 21.77 -6.81 -10.58
C TRP A 224 22.07 -5.76 -9.51
N LEU A 225 22.47 -6.18 -8.31
CA LEU A 225 22.90 -5.24 -7.27
C LEU A 225 24.12 -4.42 -7.71
N LYS A 226 25.11 -5.09 -8.33
CA LYS A 226 26.26 -4.42 -8.93
C LYS A 226 25.87 -3.43 -10.03
N TRP A 227 25.01 -3.88 -10.96
CA TRP A 227 24.51 -3.04 -12.05
C TRP A 227 23.87 -1.75 -11.52
N PHE A 228 23.09 -1.84 -10.45
CA PHE A 228 22.49 -0.69 -9.81
C PHE A 228 23.55 0.26 -9.24
N GLY A 229 24.53 -0.25 -8.48
CA GLY A 229 25.63 0.52 -7.91
C GLY A 229 26.47 1.23 -8.97
N ASP A 230 26.83 0.52 -10.06
CA ASP A 230 27.61 1.08 -11.19
C ASP A 230 26.88 2.28 -11.85
N ASN A 231 25.55 2.21 -12.01
CA ASN A 231 24.77 3.31 -12.59
C ASN A 231 24.64 4.51 -11.64
N VAL A 232 24.59 4.27 -10.33
CA VAL A 232 24.60 5.36 -9.32
C VAL A 232 25.98 6.02 -9.28
N GLU A 233 27.07 5.24 -9.25
CA GLU A 233 28.43 5.76 -9.24
C GLU A 233 28.72 6.59 -10.51
N ALA A 234 28.21 6.15 -11.65
CA ALA A 234 28.32 6.91 -12.91
C ALA A 234 27.46 8.18 -12.97
N GLY A 235 26.58 8.41 -12.01
CA GLY A 235 25.65 9.55 -11.96
C GLY A 235 24.42 9.38 -12.86
N TYR A 236 24.23 8.22 -13.50
CA TYR A 236 23.08 7.95 -14.36
C TYR A 236 21.79 7.76 -13.55
N PHE A 237 21.91 7.17 -12.36
CA PHE A 237 20.84 7.03 -11.38
C PHE A 237 21.08 7.92 -10.17
N ALA A 238 20.02 8.52 -9.65
CA ALA A 238 20.06 9.33 -8.44
C ALA A 238 19.55 8.56 -7.23
N LEU A 239 20.18 8.77 -6.08
CA LEU A 239 19.73 8.28 -4.79
C LEU A 239 19.25 9.43 -3.91
N ASN A 240 18.16 9.19 -3.20
CA ASN A 240 17.73 10.04 -2.10
C ASN A 240 17.87 9.28 -0.77
N PRO A 241 18.97 9.45 -0.04
CA PRO A 241 19.20 8.74 1.21
C PRO A 241 18.25 9.18 2.34
N THR A 242 17.55 10.32 2.21
CA THR A 242 16.56 10.80 3.18
C THR A 242 15.23 10.07 3.06
N GLY A 243 14.97 9.41 1.92
CA GLY A 243 13.73 8.69 1.65
C GLY A 243 12.54 9.60 1.31
N ASP A 244 12.78 10.85 0.91
CA ASP A 244 11.74 11.75 0.42
C ASP A 244 11.29 11.35 -0.99
N TYR A 245 10.07 11.74 -1.36
CA TYR A 245 9.53 11.47 -2.71
C TYR A 245 10.24 12.30 -3.77
N TRP A 246 10.51 11.70 -4.93
CA TRP A 246 11.15 12.34 -6.08
C TRP A 246 10.25 13.31 -6.85
N SER A 247 8.98 13.40 -6.54
CA SER A 247 8.04 14.29 -7.22
C SER A 247 8.49 15.77 -7.25
N ASN A 248 9.11 16.26 -6.16
CA ASN A 248 9.62 17.63 -6.11
C ASN A 248 10.83 17.83 -7.02
N ASP A 249 11.80 16.93 -6.97
CA ASP A 249 13.02 17.00 -7.82
C ASP A 249 12.67 16.79 -9.29
N PHE A 250 11.72 15.89 -9.59
CA PHE A 250 11.18 15.70 -10.93
C PHE A 250 10.50 16.98 -11.44
N ASN A 251 9.59 17.57 -10.65
CA ASN A 251 8.95 18.84 -11.01
C ASN A 251 9.93 19.96 -11.28
N ALA A 252 11.06 19.97 -10.58
CA ALA A 252 12.16 20.92 -10.77
C ALA A 252 13.09 20.56 -11.95
N GLY A 253 12.90 19.43 -12.61
CA GLY A 253 13.75 18.97 -13.72
C GLY A 253 15.14 18.46 -13.31
N LEU A 254 15.34 18.12 -12.03
CA LEU A 254 16.61 17.62 -11.48
C LEU A 254 16.84 16.14 -11.76
N VAL A 255 15.80 15.42 -12.16
CA VAL A 255 15.83 14.04 -12.64
C VAL A 255 14.91 13.91 -13.86
N ALA A 256 15.33 13.15 -14.87
CA ALA A 256 14.56 13.03 -16.11
C ALA A 256 13.46 11.98 -16.09
N SER A 257 13.58 10.98 -15.24
CA SER A 257 12.51 10.01 -14.98
C SER A 257 12.61 9.45 -13.57
N TYR A 258 11.52 8.97 -13.03
CA TYR A 258 11.55 8.23 -11.78
C TYR A 258 10.45 7.17 -11.72
N LEU A 259 10.72 6.12 -10.95
CA LEU A 259 9.75 5.08 -10.61
C LEU A 259 9.04 5.48 -9.32
N GLY A 260 7.72 5.70 -9.41
CA GLY A 260 6.89 6.07 -8.26
C GLY A 260 5.50 5.47 -8.35
N SER A 261 4.69 5.64 -7.32
CA SER A 261 3.31 5.14 -7.29
C SER A 261 2.41 5.90 -8.26
N CYS A 262 1.47 5.22 -8.92
CA CYS A 262 0.39 5.88 -9.67
C CYS A 262 -0.42 6.85 -8.81
N ALA A 263 -0.53 6.61 -7.50
CA ALA A 263 -1.15 7.54 -6.55
C ALA A 263 -0.37 8.87 -6.39
N GLY A 264 0.84 8.96 -6.93
CA GLY A 264 1.66 10.18 -6.96
C GLY A 264 1.26 11.21 -8.01
N VAL A 265 0.44 10.85 -9.01
CA VAL A 265 0.05 11.72 -10.12
C VAL A 265 -0.45 13.11 -9.69
N PRO A 266 -1.29 13.28 -8.66
CA PRO A 266 -1.76 14.59 -8.23
C PRO A 266 -0.65 15.56 -7.79
N TYR A 267 0.52 15.04 -7.46
CA TYR A 267 1.69 15.82 -7.00
C TYR A 267 2.64 16.19 -8.15
N ILE A 268 2.38 15.70 -9.38
CA ILE A 268 3.21 16.00 -10.54
C ILE A 268 2.74 17.28 -11.21
N LYS A 269 3.53 18.33 -11.02
CA LYS A 269 3.26 19.68 -11.52
C LYS A 269 4.57 20.29 -12.03
N PRO A 270 5.15 19.75 -13.13
CA PRO A 270 6.44 20.24 -13.62
C PRO A 270 6.33 21.66 -14.12
N ASP A 271 7.41 22.44 -13.89
CA ASP A 271 7.55 23.79 -14.42
C ASP A 271 8.49 23.77 -15.65
N GLY A 272 7.94 24.16 -16.79
CA GLY A 272 8.71 24.36 -18.00
C GLY A 272 8.97 23.12 -18.88
N PHE A 273 8.35 21.97 -18.59
CA PHE A 273 8.41 20.80 -19.46
C PHE A 273 7.11 19.98 -19.45
N GLU A 274 6.91 19.17 -20.48
CA GLU A 274 5.84 18.17 -20.53
C GLU A 274 6.30 16.85 -19.93
N TYR A 275 5.38 16.16 -19.24
CA TYR A 275 5.65 14.81 -18.76
C TYR A 275 4.68 13.79 -19.37
N THR A 276 5.07 12.54 -19.30
CA THR A 276 4.24 11.38 -19.60
C THR A 276 4.47 10.29 -18.57
N VAL A 277 3.66 9.27 -18.59
CA VAL A 277 3.81 8.06 -17.77
C VAL A 277 3.96 6.84 -18.63
N ALA A 278 4.62 5.81 -18.09
CA ALA A 278 4.78 4.52 -18.75
C ALA A 278 4.69 3.38 -17.74
N PRO A 279 4.35 2.14 -18.16
CA PRO A 279 4.43 0.96 -17.32
C PRO A 279 5.84 0.75 -16.75
N MET A 280 5.94 0.01 -15.65
CA MET A 280 7.22 -0.40 -15.11
C MET A 280 7.97 -1.30 -16.10
N VAL A 281 9.29 -1.21 -16.10
CA VAL A 281 10.15 -2.11 -16.89
C VAL A 281 10.01 -3.56 -16.42
N ARG A 282 10.22 -4.50 -17.34
CA ARG A 282 10.14 -5.94 -17.08
C ARG A 282 11.51 -6.57 -17.14
N GLY A 283 11.72 -7.61 -16.32
CA GLY A 283 12.90 -8.44 -16.36
C GLY A 283 12.82 -9.45 -17.50
N ASP A 284 13.96 -9.92 -17.97
CA ASP A 284 14.09 -10.94 -19.02
C ASP A 284 13.95 -12.39 -18.50
N LYS A 285 14.14 -12.61 -17.19
CA LYS A 285 14.10 -13.92 -16.56
C LYS A 285 12.75 -14.26 -15.95
N ALA A 286 12.07 -13.28 -15.38
CA ALA A 286 10.74 -13.44 -14.83
C ALA A 286 9.94 -12.14 -14.99
N GLU A 287 8.71 -12.27 -15.45
CA GLU A 287 7.76 -11.18 -15.41
C GLU A 287 7.14 -11.12 -14.01
N TRP A 288 7.38 -10.05 -13.28
CA TRP A 288 6.81 -9.80 -11.98
C TRP A 288 6.58 -8.31 -11.78
N TYR A 289 5.43 -7.96 -11.24
CA TYR A 289 5.04 -6.59 -10.97
C TYR A 289 4.61 -6.45 -9.49
N PRO A 290 5.14 -5.49 -8.74
CA PRO A 290 4.71 -5.26 -7.36
C PRO A 290 3.37 -4.54 -7.35
N ALA A 291 2.29 -5.24 -7.05
CA ALA A 291 1.01 -4.62 -6.74
C ALA A 291 0.98 -4.26 -5.25
N TRP A 292 0.63 -3.02 -4.94
CA TRP A 292 0.56 -2.53 -3.57
C TRP A 292 -0.89 -2.45 -3.11
N ASN A 293 -1.30 -3.47 -2.36
CA ASN A 293 -2.65 -3.63 -1.86
C ASN A 293 -2.77 -2.97 -0.48
N ARG A 294 -3.32 -1.76 -0.46
CA ARG A 294 -3.53 -1.00 0.78
C ARG A 294 -4.94 -1.20 1.28
N GLY A 295 -5.11 -1.60 2.54
CA GLY A 295 -6.42 -1.97 3.04
C GLY A 295 -6.56 -1.90 4.56
N ALA A 296 -7.69 -2.39 5.04
CA ALA A 296 -8.08 -2.36 6.44
C ALA A 296 -7.33 -3.42 7.26
N ILE A 297 -6.67 -2.98 8.32
CA ILE A 297 -6.11 -3.82 9.39
C ILE A 297 -6.89 -3.48 10.67
N VAL A 298 -7.57 -4.46 11.26
CA VAL A 298 -8.43 -4.29 12.44
C VAL A 298 -7.71 -4.77 13.69
N PHE A 299 -7.55 -3.89 14.66
CA PHE A 299 -6.92 -4.21 15.94
C PHE A 299 -7.90 -4.84 16.91
N ASN A 300 -7.42 -5.83 17.65
CA ASN A 300 -8.22 -6.59 18.60
C ASN A 300 -8.59 -5.74 19.83
N LYS A 301 -9.90 -5.57 20.04
CA LYS A 301 -10.54 -4.92 21.18
C LYS A 301 -11.53 -5.92 21.81
N ASP A 302 -12.58 -5.42 22.43
CA ASP A 302 -13.71 -6.28 22.78
C ASP A 302 -14.52 -6.70 21.55
N GLU A 303 -15.35 -7.75 21.71
CA GLU A 303 -16.08 -8.36 20.59
C GLU A 303 -17.05 -7.40 19.90
N ASP A 304 -17.69 -6.49 20.65
CA ASP A 304 -18.62 -5.52 20.09
C ASP A 304 -17.91 -4.46 19.25
N ALA A 305 -16.79 -3.93 19.75
CA ALA A 305 -15.95 -3.01 19.01
C ALA A 305 -15.34 -3.66 17.76
N ASN A 306 -14.89 -4.93 17.83
CA ASN A 306 -14.39 -5.69 16.70
C ASN A 306 -15.47 -5.87 15.63
N LYS A 307 -16.69 -6.23 16.03
CA LYS A 307 -17.86 -6.35 15.13
C LYS A 307 -18.21 -5.02 14.48
N GLY A 308 -18.26 -3.92 15.25
CA GLY A 308 -18.54 -2.58 14.75
C GLY A 308 -17.50 -2.13 13.74
N THR A 309 -16.22 -2.37 14.03
CA THR A 309 -15.13 -2.08 13.11
C THR A 309 -15.26 -2.87 11.80
N TYR A 310 -15.56 -4.17 11.89
CA TYR A 310 -15.79 -4.99 10.71
C TYR A 310 -17.00 -4.52 9.88
N LEU A 311 -18.11 -4.12 10.51
CA LEU A 311 -19.27 -3.59 9.79
C LEU A 311 -18.93 -2.30 9.03
N PHE A 312 -18.06 -1.44 9.59
CA PHE A 312 -17.52 -0.32 8.82
C PHE A 312 -16.63 -0.79 7.67
N VAL A 313 -15.76 -1.79 7.87
CA VAL A 313 -14.94 -2.37 6.78
C VAL A 313 -15.84 -2.91 5.67
N LYS A 314 -16.90 -3.65 5.98
CA LYS A 314 -17.87 -4.15 5.00
C LYS A 314 -18.54 -3.00 4.22
N TYR A 315 -18.93 -1.93 4.90
CA TYR A 315 -19.48 -0.72 4.26
C TYR A 315 -18.44 -0.05 3.36
N PHE A 316 -17.22 0.14 3.85
CA PHE A 316 -16.11 0.77 3.13
C PHE A 316 -15.71 -0.01 1.86
N LEU A 317 -15.84 -1.33 1.89
CA LEU A 317 -15.55 -2.24 0.76
C LEU A 317 -16.80 -2.57 -0.08
N SER A 318 -17.97 -1.96 0.20
CA SER A 318 -19.12 -2.08 -0.68
C SER A 318 -18.82 -1.47 -2.07
N PRO A 319 -19.41 -1.98 -3.16
CA PRO A 319 -19.02 -1.61 -4.52
C PRO A 319 -19.01 -0.10 -4.78
N GLU A 320 -20.03 0.62 -4.33
CA GLU A 320 -20.18 2.06 -4.57
C GLU A 320 -19.16 2.87 -3.76
N VAL A 321 -19.00 2.57 -2.47
CA VAL A 321 -18.05 3.27 -1.57
C VAL A 321 -16.61 2.96 -1.98
N ASN A 322 -16.33 1.72 -2.34
CA ASN A 322 -15.00 1.32 -2.77
C ASN A 322 -14.62 1.94 -4.14
N ALA A 323 -15.58 2.12 -5.05
CA ALA A 323 -15.34 2.85 -6.30
C ALA A 323 -14.99 4.32 -6.03
N GLU A 324 -15.73 5.00 -5.13
CA GLU A 324 -15.44 6.38 -4.72
C GLU A 324 -14.07 6.49 -4.03
N TRP A 325 -13.73 5.51 -3.19
CA TRP A 325 -12.41 5.44 -2.56
C TRP A 325 -11.28 5.25 -3.57
N ALA A 326 -11.43 4.33 -4.53
CA ALA A 326 -10.46 4.10 -5.60
C ALA A 326 -10.21 5.39 -6.41
N GLN A 327 -11.27 6.13 -6.72
CA GLN A 327 -11.16 7.43 -7.41
C GLN A 327 -10.41 8.46 -6.55
N ALA A 328 -10.77 8.61 -5.27
CA ALA A 328 -10.12 9.56 -4.36
C ALA A 328 -8.62 9.25 -4.16
N MET A 329 -8.26 7.97 -4.19
CA MET A 329 -6.89 7.49 -4.06
C MET A 329 -6.08 7.54 -5.37
N ASN A 330 -6.69 7.85 -6.52
CA ASN A 330 -6.12 7.59 -7.84
C ASN A 330 -5.52 6.17 -7.91
N ALA A 331 -6.36 5.18 -7.66
CA ALA A 331 -6.00 3.78 -7.51
C ALA A 331 -7.04 2.87 -8.18
N LEU A 332 -6.73 1.60 -8.34
CA LEU A 332 -7.66 0.59 -8.82
C LEU A 332 -8.40 -0.07 -7.66
N SER A 333 -9.68 -0.42 -7.85
CA SER A 333 -10.33 -1.36 -6.94
C SER A 333 -9.85 -2.78 -7.25
N PRO A 334 -9.45 -3.57 -6.25
CA PRO A 334 -9.09 -4.97 -6.47
C PRO A 334 -10.31 -5.89 -6.63
N TYR A 335 -11.52 -5.40 -6.32
CA TYR A 335 -12.73 -6.21 -6.28
C TYR A 335 -13.47 -6.24 -7.61
N GLY A 336 -13.68 -7.45 -8.17
CA GLY A 336 -14.47 -7.64 -9.39
C GLY A 336 -15.92 -7.15 -9.23
N THR A 337 -16.51 -7.27 -8.04
CA THR A 337 -17.85 -6.73 -7.73
C THR A 337 -17.90 -5.21 -7.86
N THR A 338 -16.86 -4.49 -7.41
CA THR A 338 -16.75 -3.04 -7.57
C THR A 338 -16.55 -2.68 -9.03
N GLN A 339 -15.63 -3.37 -9.72
CA GLN A 339 -15.31 -3.10 -11.13
C GLN A 339 -16.53 -3.32 -12.06
N ALA A 340 -17.44 -4.23 -11.70
CA ALA A 340 -18.67 -4.46 -12.43
C ALA A 340 -19.78 -3.42 -12.17
N GLY A 341 -19.61 -2.53 -11.20
CA GLY A 341 -20.57 -1.50 -10.79
C GLY A 341 -20.57 -0.26 -11.70
N GLU A 342 -21.73 0.43 -11.81
CA GLU A 342 -21.87 1.63 -12.63
C GLU A 342 -20.94 2.78 -12.19
N ALA A 343 -20.74 2.94 -10.88
CA ALA A 343 -19.85 3.97 -10.33
C ALA A 343 -18.39 3.78 -10.78
N TYR A 344 -17.91 2.53 -10.77
CA TYR A 344 -16.57 2.22 -11.23
C TYR A 344 -16.44 2.32 -12.76
N ALA A 345 -17.47 1.91 -13.51
CA ALA A 345 -17.48 2.07 -14.96
C ALA A 345 -17.35 3.54 -15.39
N ALA A 346 -18.07 4.44 -14.71
CA ALA A 346 -17.94 5.88 -14.95
C ALA A 346 -16.52 6.42 -14.59
N PHE A 347 -15.92 5.93 -13.53
CA PHE A 347 -14.52 6.24 -13.18
C PHE A 347 -13.56 5.71 -14.24
N ALA A 348 -13.76 4.47 -14.72
CA ALA A 348 -12.90 3.85 -15.73
C ALA A 348 -12.83 4.62 -17.06
N GLU A 349 -13.93 5.30 -17.46
CA GLU A 349 -13.96 6.15 -18.65
C GLU A 349 -13.04 7.39 -18.53
N THR A 350 -12.72 7.80 -17.32
CA THR A 350 -11.92 9.00 -17.00
C THR A 350 -10.62 8.67 -16.29
N MET A 351 -10.22 7.41 -16.26
CA MET A 351 -8.97 6.98 -15.61
C MET A 351 -7.77 7.72 -16.17
N ASP A 352 -6.92 8.16 -15.26
CA ASP A 352 -5.61 8.69 -15.61
C ASP A 352 -4.76 7.62 -16.33
N PRO A 353 -3.95 7.99 -17.32
CA PRO A 353 -3.05 7.04 -18.01
C PRO A 353 -2.16 6.22 -17.09
N SER A 354 -1.83 6.73 -15.91
CA SER A 354 -1.07 5.99 -14.88
C SER A 354 -1.79 4.76 -14.37
N LEU A 355 -3.11 4.84 -14.19
CA LEU A 355 -3.92 3.70 -13.77
C LEU A 355 -4.08 2.67 -14.89
N VAL A 356 -4.15 3.13 -16.15
CA VAL A 356 -4.15 2.23 -17.31
C VAL A 356 -2.83 1.46 -17.39
N ALA A 357 -1.70 2.12 -17.07
CA ALA A 357 -0.39 1.47 -17.01
C ALA A 357 -0.33 0.39 -15.92
N VAL A 358 -0.82 0.69 -14.70
CA VAL A 358 -0.89 -0.29 -13.60
C VAL A 358 -1.81 -1.45 -13.97
N GLN A 359 -2.97 -1.18 -14.57
CA GLN A 359 -3.93 -2.21 -14.93
C GLN A 359 -3.36 -3.20 -15.94
N ALA A 360 -2.51 -2.73 -16.86
CA ALA A 360 -1.85 -3.58 -17.86
C ALA A 360 -0.87 -4.60 -17.26
N ASP A 361 -0.35 -4.33 -16.05
CA ASP A 361 0.62 -5.17 -15.37
C ASP A 361 0.00 -6.04 -14.24
N LEU A 362 -1.30 -5.90 -13.96
CA LEU A 362 -1.95 -6.67 -12.88
C LEU A 362 -1.96 -8.18 -13.13
N ASP A 363 -1.94 -8.63 -14.38
CA ASP A 363 -1.92 -10.06 -14.73
C ASP A 363 -0.61 -10.75 -14.31
N ILE A 364 0.48 -9.98 -14.19
CA ILE A 364 1.79 -10.45 -13.71
C ILE A 364 2.09 -10.00 -12.28
N ALA A 365 1.11 -9.39 -11.62
CA ALA A 365 1.26 -8.95 -10.25
C ALA A 365 1.41 -10.15 -9.31
N GLY A 366 2.42 -10.08 -8.44
CA GLY A 366 2.71 -11.11 -7.46
C GLY A 366 2.72 -10.56 -6.04
N ALA A 367 2.11 -11.31 -5.12
CA ALA A 367 2.25 -11.05 -3.71
C ALA A 367 3.63 -11.48 -3.21
N LEU A 368 4.17 -10.75 -2.25
CA LEU A 368 5.35 -11.16 -1.51
C LEU A 368 4.92 -11.83 -0.20
N PRO A 369 5.69 -12.83 0.29
CA PRO A 369 5.37 -13.48 1.55
C PRO A 369 5.30 -12.49 2.72
N THR A 370 4.23 -12.59 3.51
CA THR A 370 3.98 -11.78 4.70
C THR A 370 4.30 -12.63 5.95
N VAL A 371 5.58 -12.74 6.27
CA VAL A 371 6.07 -13.53 7.40
C VAL A 371 6.91 -12.67 8.34
N THR A 372 7.09 -13.12 9.59
CA THR A 372 8.00 -12.48 10.54
C THR A 372 9.37 -12.29 9.89
N GLY A 373 9.95 -11.11 10.04
CA GLY A 373 11.23 -10.76 9.41
C GLY A 373 11.13 -10.19 7.99
N SER A 374 9.98 -10.26 7.29
CA SER A 374 9.81 -9.72 5.93
C SER A 374 10.21 -8.25 5.81
N TYR A 375 9.90 -7.45 6.83
CA TYR A 375 10.27 -6.03 6.87
C TYR A 375 11.79 -5.84 6.97
N ALA A 376 12.48 -6.67 7.76
CA ALA A 376 13.94 -6.63 7.87
C ALA A 376 14.61 -7.05 6.55
N VAL A 377 14.09 -8.09 5.86
CA VAL A 377 14.58 -8.50 4.52
C VAL A 377 14.48 -7.34 3.53
N ARG A 378 13.33 -6.66 3.52
CA ARG A 378 13.10 -5.49 2.65
C ARG A 378 14.11 -4.38 2.92
N ASN A 379 14.38 -4.05 4.19
CA ASN A 379 15.35 -3.03 4.55
C ASN A 379 16.79 -3.45 4.24
N ALA A 380 17.16 -4.72 4.48
CA ALA A 380 18.49 -5.23 4.17
C ALA A 380 18.84 -5.11 2.67
N LEU A 381 17.86 -5.34 1.77
CA LEU A 381 18.05 -5.10 0.32
C LEU A 381 18.29 -3.62 -0.01
N LYS A 382 17.53 -2.73 0.62
CA LYS A 382 17.76 -1.29 0.45
C LYS A 382 19.15 -0.89 0.95
N ASP A 383 19.55 -1.39 2.11
CA ASP A 383 20.84 -1.06 2.71
C ASP A 383 22.01 -1.57 1.85
N ALA A 384 21.86 -2.79 1.26
CA ALA A 384 22.81 -3.31 0.29
C ALA A 384 22.93 -2.41 -0.96
N ALA A 385 21.81 -1.93 -1.49
CA ALA A 385 21.82 -1.00 -2.64
C ALA A 385 22.52 0.33 -2.30
N ILE A 386 22.32 0.86 -1.10
CA ILE A 386 23.03 2.05 -0.61
C ILE A 386 24.53 1.76 -0.44
N ALA A 387 24.88 0.61 0.11
CA ALA A 387 26.26 0.20 0.35
C ALA A 387 27.07 0.06 -0.96
N VAL A 388 26.51 -0.58 -1.99
CA VAL A 388 27.19 -0.70 -3.31
C VAL A 388 27.33 0.66 -3.97
N SER A 389 26.35 1.54 -3.83
CA SER A 389 26.39 2.91 -4.33
C SER A 389 27.43 3.77 -3.59
N GLY A 390 27.82 3.37 -2.39
CA GLY A 390 28.91 3.96 -1.59
C GLY A 390 30.29 3.33 -1.82
N GLY A 391 30.42 2.36 -2.75
CA GLY A 391 31.68 1.72 -3.12
C GLY A 391 31.97 0.38 -2.45
N MET A 392 31.01 -0.21 -1.72
CA MET A 392 31.14 -1.60 -1.25
C MET A 392 31.05 -2.54 -2.45
N SER A 393 31.79 -3.69 -2.42
CA SER A 393 31.62 -4.70 -3.46
C SER A 393 30.20 -5.29 -3.41
N ALA A 394 29.65 -5.66 -4.57
CA ALA A 394 28.31 -6.23 -4.63
C ALA A 394 28.25 -7.58 -3.90
N GLU A 395 29.34 -8.35 -3.94
CA GLU A 395 29.48 -9.62 -3.25
C GLU A 395 29.41 -9.45 -1.72
N ASP A 396 30.15 -8.48 -1.17
CA ASP A 396 30.12 -8.20 0.27
C ASP A 396 28.76 -7.64 0.72
N ALA A 397 28.20 -6.71 -0.04
CA ALA A 397 26.88 -6.14 0.26
C ALA A 397 25.76 -7.19 0.20
N MET A 398 25.80 -8.10 -0.79
CA MET A 398 24.85 -9.21 -0.88
C MET A 398 25.03 -10.20 0.29
N ALA A 399 26.26 -10.55 0.64
CA ALA A 399 26.53 -11.43 1.76
C ALA A 399 26.01 -10.88 3.09
N GLU A 400 26.22 -9.59 3.36
CA GLU A 400 25.65 -8.91 4.55
C GLU A 400 24.12 -8.87 4.52
N CYS A 401 23.53 -8.57 3.35
CA CYS A 401 22.08 -8.57 3.15
C CYS A 401 21.47 -9.95 3.44
N VAL A 402 22.04 -11.01 2.87
CA VAL A 402 21.60 -12.41 3.07
C VAL A 402 21.72 -12.81 4.54
N ALA A 403 22.84 -12.52 5.18
CA ALA A 403 23.04 -12.84 6.59
C ALA A 403 22.03 -12.14 7.50
N THR A 404 21.81 -10.85 7.32
CA THR A 404 20.83 -10.04 8.08
C THR A 404 19.41 -10.55 7.84
N SER A 405 19.06 -10.79 6.58
CA SER A 405 17.73 -11.27 6.18
C SER A 405 17.41 -12.64 6.77
N ASN A 406 18.34 -13.60 6.63
CA ASN A 406 18.14 -14.94 7.15
C ASN A 406 18.07 -14.98 8.70
N ALA A 407 18.83 -14.13 9.39
CA ALA A 407 18.74 -14.00 10.84
C ALA A 407 17.33 -13.50 11.27
N ALA A 408 16.79 -12.48 10.59
CA ALA A 408 15.46 -11.95 10.89
C ALA A 408 14.33 -12.94 10.58
N LEU A 409 14.49 -13.77 9.56
CA LEU A 409 13.48 -14.79 9.21
C LEU A 409 13.46 -15.98 10.20
N GLN A 410 14.51 -16.16 11.01
CA GLN A 410 14.57 -17.22 12.04
C GLN A 410 13.87 -16.83 13.35
N GLU A 411 13.64 -15.54 13.60
CA GLU A 411 12.95 -15.05 14.78
C GLU A 411 11.43 -15.38 14.75
#